data_793c2aa96897b4604b396b7a0b9b31c9
#
_entry.id   793c2aa96897b4604b396b7a0b9b31c9
#
_cell.length_a   1.000
_cell.length_b   1.000
_cell.length_c   1.000
_cell.angle_alpha   90.00
_cell.angle_beta   90.00
_cell.angle_gamma   90.00
#
_symmetry.space_group_name_H-M   'P 1'
#
loop_
_entity.id
_entity.type
_entity.pdbx_description
1 polymer ?
#
loop_
_entity_poly.entity_id
_entity_poly.type
_entity_poly.pdbx_seq_one_letter_code
_entity_poly.pdbx_strand_id
1 'polypeptide(L)'
;MLGRIKAIYKLRPLCRLYKRRNHTMSTPPISTGADTDVDNTANVMTSSKTSTPDIDLEKYDLLTEGSTTILFPKNNVFYNPVQQYNRDLSSLAIRAYTQLCLEEGALKRNKQPVGSSKIPRKEEQEQKQKNQENGANEKSGDAEEEAAEEPSSKPFARLLEALSASGLRAIRYSKEVPLLEHIVANDLSSHAVKSIQLNCDYNKTTNVKAQEANAITHMANSPSAYHIIDLDPYGTVAPFVDSAINAAKNGALLLITCTDLGVLAGNGYPEKCYSLYGGTNVWGDATHESALRLVHGMIARTAAKYGVSIEPVLSLSIDFYVRVFIRVWHKPIKVKELMAANEVVVKCSGCHSTTTQQLGKMTEPDAKGRRKYGLAKIQPGISSHCSFCEYTNHMWGPMWGGPLHNKKFIDRILKLVDEEEARKAPNETTYGTLKRVRGMLTMAKNELGDAESSESDIHDSQFYFATTTISRVLKIPAPSLEDFCAALGNLGYDASLTHAASNSIKTNASWNVLWYIGQQFAKRAAVDPQRLSHTTAGYKILTNETIAKSIDLRAVMKEKLALTDDDAAAKTDKDVLEWLFTPNAVSNHVQKLRRIKIVRYQENPTKNWGPKARPK
;
A
#
# COMPACT_ATOMS: atom_id res chain seq x y z
N MET A 1 43.27 -43.15 -16.94
CA MET A 1 44.40 -42.24 -17.29
C MET A 1 44.13 -40.88 -16.66
N LEU A 2 44.89 -40.57 -15.62
CA LEU A 2 44.88 -39.31 -14.88
C LEU A 2 45.72 -38.28 -15.64
N GLY A 3 45.21 -37.08 -15.83
CA GLY A 3 45.96 -35.98 -16.42
C GLY A 3 45.44 -34.61 -15.91
N ARG A 4 46.19 -34.05 -14.99
CA ARG A 4 46.19 -32.70 -14.38
C ARG A 4 45.84 -31.57 -15.34
N ILE A 5 44.99 -30.62 -14.88
CA ILE A 5 45.22 -29.18 -15.13
C ILE A 5 44.88 -28.40 -13.86
N LYS A 6 45.92 -27.88 -13.20
CA LYS A 6 45.87 -26.79 -12.21
C LYS A 6 45.90 -25.48 -12.98
N ALA A 7 44.87 -24.65 -12.87
CA ALA A 7 44.93 -23.24 -13.23
C ALA A 7 44.80 -22.37 -11.98
N ILE A 8 45.89 -21.68 -11.72
CA ILE A 8 46.14 -20.75 -10.62
C ILE A 8 45.51 -19.41 -10.99
N TYR A 9 44.44 -18.96 -10.28
CA TYR A 9 44.01 -17.56 -10.35
C TYR A 9 44.71 -16.76 -9.26
N LYS A 10 45.72 -15.96 -9.66
CA LYS A 10 46.29 -14.86 -8.86
C LYS A 10 45.33 -13.67 -8.88
N LEU A 11 44.65 -13.41 -7.77
CA LEU A 11 44.01 -12.14 -7.50
C LEU A 11 45.05 -11.11 -7.10
N ARG A 12 45.25 -10.08 -7.88
CA ARG A 12 45.95 -8.85 -7.49
C ARG A 12 44.91 -7.80 -7.04
N PRO A 13 45.11 -7.11 -5.91
CA PRO A 13 44.24 -6.02 -5.48
C PRO A 13 44.61 -4.75 -6.24
N LEU A 14 43.63 -4.16 -6.93
CA LEU A 14 43.71 -2.80 -7.46
C LEU A 14 43.25 -1.81 -6.36
N CYS A 15 44.24 -1.36 -5.60
CA CYS A 15 44.12 -0.20 -4.71
C CYS A 15 44.94 0.91 -5.34
N ARG A 16 44.30 1.91 -5.95
CA ARG A 16 44.99 3.19 -6.30
C ARG A 16 44.04 4.38 -6.35
N LEU A 17 44.28 5.27 -5.39
CA LEU A 17 44.36 6.72 -5.48
C LEU A 17 43.04 7.52 -5.49
N TYR A 18 42.65 7.89 -4.27
CA TYR A 18 42.04 9.21 -4.07
C TYR A 18 43.03 10.05 -3.27
N LYS A 19 43.66 11.03 -3.95
CA LYS A 19 44.50 12.05 -3.33
C LYS A 19 43.60 13.02 -2.55
N ARG A 20 43.72 13.02 -1.22
CA ARG A 20 43.26 14.11 -0.36
C ARG A 20 44.13 15.34 -0.58
N ARG A 21 43.53 16.46 -0.90
CA ARG A 21 44.10 17.80 -0.67
C ARG A 21 43.79 18.18 0.77
N ASN A 22 44.83 18.21 1.61
CA ASN A 22 44.79 18.81 2.93
C ASN A 22 44.88 20.33 2.78
N HIS A 23 43.91 21.06 3.25
CA HIS A 23 44.07 22.44 3.67
C HIS A 23 44.18 22.46 5.19
N THR A 24 45.37 22.79 5.66
CA THR A 24 45.70 23.13 7.04
C THR A 24 45.05 24.45 7.42
N MET A 25 44.22 24.45 8.46
CA MET A 25 43.89 25.65 9.22
C MET A 25 44.37 25.49 10.66
N SER A 26 45.16 26.46 11.05
CA SER A 26 45.83 26.64 12.33
C SER A 26 44.86 26.85 13.48
N THR A 27 45.13 26.20 14.58
CA THR A 27 44.53 26.44 15.90
C THR A 27 45.25 27.55 16.64
N PRO A 28 44.57 28.48 17.34
CA PRO A 28 45.19 29.35 18.35
C PRO A 28 45.16 28.67 19.75
N PRO A 29 46.02 29.12 20.69
CA PRO A 29 46.42 28.37 21.86
C PRO A 29 45.49 28.53 23.06
N ILE A 30 45.52 27.47 23.90
CA ILE A 30 44.84 27.34 25.18
C ILE A 30 45.58 28.19 26.21
N SER A 31 44.86 29.04 26.94
CA SER A 31 45.31 29.65 28.20
C SER A 31 44.66 28.94 29.39
N THR A 32 45.55 28.42 30.23
CA THR A 32 45.26 27.87 31.56
C THR A 32 45.07 29.03 32.56
N GLY A 33 44.04 28.93 33.40
CA GLY A 33 43.88 29.74 34.59
C GLY A 33 42.98 29.01 35.58
N ALA A 34 43.58 28.64 36.70
CA ALA A 34 42.94 27.96 37.80
C ALA A 34 42.30 28.95 38.77
N ASP A 35 41.43 28.40 39.56
CA ASP A 35 41.12 28.54 40.98
C ASP A 35 39.72 28.99 41.39
N THR A 36 39.11 28.06 42.16
CA THR A 36 38.35 28.16 43.41
C THR A 36 37.17 29.13 43.50
N ASP A 37 35.95 28.69 43.81
CA ASP A 37 35.40 28.55 45.16
C ASP A 37 34.01 27.91 45.16
N VAL A 38 33.82 27.08 46.17
CA VAL A 38 32.58 26.43 46.57
C VAL A 38 31.68 27.47 47.24
N ASP A 39 30.45 27.65 46.80
CA ASP A 39 29.41 28.13 47.69
C ASP A 39 28.05 27.46 47.45
N ASN A 40 27.53 26.94 48.52
CA ASN A 40 26.37 26.08 48.68
C ASN A 40 25.18 27.01 49.10
N THR A 41 24.23 27.28 48.21
CA THR A 41 22.96 27.84 48.63
C THR A 41 21.80 27.19 47.87
N ALA A 42 21.00 26.45 48.64
CA ALA A 42 19.71 25.94 48.24
C ALA A 42 18.80 27.10 47.79
N ASN A 43 18.27 27.04 46.59
CA ASN A 43 17.21 27.92 46.16
C ASN A 43 15.98 27.14 45.68
N VAL A 44 14.92 27.45 46.37
CA VAL A 44 13.52 27.15 46.25
C VAL A 44 13.05 27.15 44.80
N MET A 45 12.43 26.05 44.37
CA MET A 45 11.69 25.97 43.12
C MET A 45 10.48 26.89 43.15
N THR A 46 10.59 28.02 42.49
CA THR A 46 9.43 28.81 42.07
C THR A 46 8.92 28.28 40.74
N SER A 47 7.66 27.90 40.70
CA SER A 47 6.92 27.53 39.51
C SER A 47 6.95 28.66 38.47
N SER A 48 7.77 28.51 37.41
CA SER A 48 7.71 29.42 36.26
C SER A 48 6.46 29.10 35.44
N LYS A 49 5.50 30.01 35.44
CA LYS A 49 4.44 30.10 34.44
C LYS A 49 5.14 30.22 33.06
N THR A 50 5.04 29.21 32.20
CA THR A 50 5.45 29.27 30.81
C THR A 50 4.57 30.28 30.09
N SER A 51 5.07 31.52 29.94
CA SER A 51 4.55 32.49 28.98
C SER A 51 4.80 31.94 27.57
N THR A 52 3.75 31.80 26.74
CA THR A 52 3.88 31.55 25.30
C THR A 52 4.82 32.61 24.72
N PRO A 53 5.84 32.23 23.95
CA PRO A 53 6.71 33.21 23.31
C PRO A 53 5.87 34.13 22.42
N ASP A 54 6.11 35.44 22.52
CA ASP A 54 5.46 36.44 21.69
C ASP A 54 6.01 36.29 20.25
N ILE A 55 5.25 35.57 19.41
CA ILE A 55 5.65 35.23 18.05
C ILE A 55 5.36 36.44 17.15
N ASP A 56 6.39 37.09 16.65
CA ASP A 56 6.29 38.18 15.68
C ASP A 56 5.78 37.65 14.33
N LEU A 57 4.46 37.68 14.15
CA LEU A 57 3.78 37.16 12.96
C LEU A 57 4.15 37.92 11.66
N GLU A 58 4.67 39.15 11.76
CA GLU A 58 5.05 39.91 10.58
C GLU A 58 6.22 39.29 9.80
N LYS A 59 7.00 38.41 10.44
CA LYS A 59 8.13 37.68 9.83
C LYS A 59 7.72 36.42 9.08
N TYR A 60 6.46 35.99 9.16
CA TYR A 60 6.00 34.70 8.63
C TYR A 60 4.85 34.84 7.66
N ASP A 61 4.81 33.93 6.69
CA ASP A 61 3.63 33.65 5.90
C ASP A 61 2.82 32.54 6.60
N LEU A 62 1.50 32.72 6.69
CA LEU A 62 0.58 31.80 7.33
C LEU A 62 -0.05 30.89 6.28
N LEU A 63 0.02 29.59 6.50
CA LEU A 63 -0.67 28.60 5.67
C LEU A 63 -1.50 27.67 6.53
N THR A 64 -2.81 27.66 6.27
CA THR A 64 -3.74 26.75 6.95
C THR A 64 -4.07 25.55 6.08
N GLU A 65 -3.90 24.35 6.64
CA GLU A 65 -4.32 23.09 6.03
C GLU A 65 -4.94 22.19 7.10
N GLY A 66 -6.17 21.73 6.86
CA GLY A 66 -6.89 20.94 7.84
C GLY A 66 -7.09 21.72 9.14
N SER A 67 -6.80 21.09 10.25
CA SER A 67 -6.89 21.68 11.61
C SER A 67 -5.67 22.52 11.99
N THR A 68 -4.71 22.74 11.11
CA THR A 68 -3.37 23.25 11.45
C THR A 68 -2.99 24.46 10.63
N THR A 69 -2.42 25.48 11.26
CA THR A 69 -1.79 26.63 10.61
C THR A 69 -0.28 26.58 10.82
N ILE A 70 0.48 26.64 9.74
CA ILE A 70 1.94 26.62 9.74
C ILE A 70 2.49 28.01 9.45
N LEU A 71 3.50 28.38 10.21
CA LEU A 71 4.32 29.58 10.02
C LEU A 71 5.52 29.24 9.13
N PHE A 72 5.62 29.90 8.00
CA PHE A 72 6.79 29.83 7.13
C PHE A 72 7.55 31.14 7.13
N PRO A 73 8.86 31.17 7.31
CA PRO A 73 9.65 32.39 7.13
C PRO A 73 9.40 32.98 5.74
N LYS A 74 9.16 34.30 5.66
CA LYS A 74 8.96 35.00 4.38
C LYS A 74 10.10 34.67 3.41
N ASN A 75 9.75 34.37 2.15
CA ASN A 75 10.67 33.99 1.07
C ASN A 75 11.32 32.59 1.18
N ASN A 76 10.93 31.74 2.12
CA ASN A 76 11.46 30.39 2.26
C ASN A 76 10.35 29.34 2.49
N VAL A 77 9.35 29.33 1.62
CA VAL A 77 8.18 28.44 1.77
C VAL A 77 8.42 27.15 1.00
N PHE A 78 8.61 26.04 1.73
CA PHE A 78 8.50 24.71 1.17
C PHE A 78 7.13 24.10 1.51
N TYR A 79 6.14 24.41 0.71
CA TYR A 79 4.83 23.78 0.76
C TYR A 79 4.43 23.24 -0.62
N ASN A 80 3.97 22.00 -0.65
CA ASN A 80 3.44 21.38 -1.86
C ASN A 80 1.94 21.13 -1.68
N PRO A 81 1.05 21.94 -2.31
CA PRO A 81 -0.40 21.78 -2.20
C PRO A 81 -0.90 20.46 -2.81
N VAL A 82 -0.19 19.90 -3.79
CA VAL A 82 -0.54 18.61 -4.41
C VAL A 82 -0.49 17.47 -3.38
N GLN A 83 0.36 17.60 -2.36
CA GLN A 83 0.51 16.63 -1.28
C GLN A 83 -0.59 16.72 -0.19
N GLN A 84 -1.53 17.67 -0.27
CA GLN A 84 -2.66 17.74 0.66
C GLN A 84 -3.44 16.43 0.67
N TYR A 85 -3.70 15.85 -0.51
CA TYR A 85 -4.36 14.55 -0.63
C TYR A 85 -3.62 13.45 0.15
N ASN A 86 -2.28 13.39 0.06
CA ASN A 86 -1.48 12.43 0.80
C ASN A 86 -1.61 12.63 2.32
N ARG A 87 -1.62 13.88 2.78
CA ARG A 87 -1.76 14.21 4.20
C ARG A 87 -3.15 13.91 4.74
N ASP A 88 -4.21 14.25 4.00
CA ASP A 88 -5.60 13.95 4.36
C ASP A 88 -5.82 12.43 4.47
N LEU A 89 -5.39 11.69 3.45
CA LEU A 89 -5.48 10.23 3.45
C LEU A 89 -4.69 9.62 4.61
N SER A 90 -3.51 10.15 4.92
CA SER A 90 -2.67 9.65 6.02
C SER A 90 -3.33 9.85 7.38
N SER A 91 -3.88 11.03 7.68
CA SER A 91 -4.65 11.28 8.90
C SER A 91 -5.83 10.31 9.05
N LEU A 92 -6.63 10.15 8.00
CA LEU A 92 -7.77 9.23 8.00
C LEU A 92 -7.33 7.76 8.18
N ALA A 93 -6.25 7.34 7.51
CA ALA A 93 -5.72 5.98 7.63
C ALA A 93 -5.17 5.69 9.03
N ILE A 94 -4.47 6.64 9.66
CA ILE A 94 -3.98 6.51 11.04
C ILE A 94 -5.16 6.44 12.02
N ARG A 95 -6.19 7.27 11.82
CA ARG A 95 -7.40 7.24 12.63
C ARG A 95 -8.13 5.90 12.51
N ALA A 96 -8.30 5.39 11.29
CA ALA A 96 -8.87 4.06 11.04
C ALA A 96 -8.05 2.93 11.70
N TYR A 97 -6.73 2.98 11.57
CA TYR A 97 -5.82 2.00 12.17
C TYR A 97 -5.93 1.97 13.69
N THR A 98 -5.92 3.13 14.36
CA THR A 98 -6.00 3.20 15.81
C THR A 98 -7.34 2.68 16.34
N GLN A 99 -8.46 2.96 15.66
CA GLN A 99 -9.78 2.39 15.98
C GLN A 99 -9.81 0.86 15.81
N LEU A 100 -9.28 0.34 14.71
CA LEU A 100 -9.19 -1.11 14.48
C LEU A 100 -8.31 -1.81 15.54
N CYS A 101 -7.24 -1.19 16.01
CA CYS A 101 -6.40 -1.73 17.08
C CYS A 101 -7.17 -1.85 18.41
N LEU A 102 -8.02 -0.89 18.75
CA LEU A 102 -8.89 -0.97 19.93
C LEU A 102 -9.87 -2.13 19.83
N GLU A 103 -10.56 -2.26 18.69
CA GLU A 103 -11.48 -3.37 18.44
C GLU A 103 -10.78 -4.74 18.53
N GLU A 104 -9.62 -4.88 17.92
CA GLU A 104 -8.81 -6.11 18.01
C GLU A 104 -8.39 -6.42 19.45
N GLY A 105 -8.06 -5.40 20.24
CA GLY A 105 -7.73 -5.52 21.65
C GLY A 105 -8.92 -5.94 22.51
N ALA A 106 -10.12 -5.42 22.27
CA ALA A 106 -11.35 -5.80 22.92
C ALA A 106 -11.74 -7.25 22.59
N LEU A 107 -11.66 -7.66 21.33
CA LEU A 107 -11.95 -9.04 20.91
C LEU A 107 -11.02 -10.07 21.55
N LYS A 108 -9.74 -9.75 21.76
CA LYS A 108 -8.80 -10.64 22.45
C LYS A 108 -9.12 -10.79 23.93
N ARG A 109 -9.55 -9.74 24.61
CA ARG A 109 -9.98 -9.78 26.01
C ARG A 109 -11.22 -10.67 26.21
N ASN A 110 -12.20 -10.58 25.32
CA ASN A 110 -13.43 -11.38 25.37
C ASN A 110 -13.22 -12.86 25.00
N LYS A 111 -12.11 -13.23 24.35
CA LYS A 111 -11.76 -14.62 24.01
C LYS A 111 -10.89 -15.33 25.05
N GLN A 112 -10.47 -14.67 26.12
CA GLN A 112 -9.81 -15.36 27.24
C GLN A 112 -10.91 -16.08 28.04
N PRO A 113 -10.84 -17.43 28.21
CA PRO A 113 -11.80 -18.12 29.07
C PRO A 113 -11.65 -17.59 30.49
N VAL A 114 -12.78 -17.22 31.07
CA VAL A 114 -12.90 -16.97 32.51
C VAL A 114 -12.59 -18.31 33.18
N GLY A 115 -11.35 -18.50 33.64
CA GLY A 115 -10.94 -19.72 34.34
C GLY A 115 -9.60 -20.30 33.91
N SER A 116 -8.51 -19.55 34.04
CA SER A 116 -7.21 -20.14 34.35
C SER A 116 -6.71 -19.55 35.67
N SER A 117 -7.22 -20.09 36.75
CA SER A 117 -6.62 -19.92 38.06
C SER A 117 -5.17 -20.36 37.99
N LYS A 118 -4.24 -19.44 38.16
CA LYS A 118 -2.85 -19.75 38.45
C LYS A 118 -2.83 -20.69 39.65
N ILE A 119 -2.31 -21.88 39.48
CA ILE A 119 -1.99 -22.79 40.59
C ILE A 119 -0.96 -22.05 41.45
N PRO A 120 -1.28 -21.72 42.71
CA PRO A 120 -0.29 -21.13 43.63
C PRO A 120 0.73 -22.21 43.96
N ARG A 121 2.02 -21.85 43.90
CA ARG A 121 3.07 -22.62 44.53
C ARG A 121 2.75 -22.79 46.01
N LYS A 122 2.84 -24.03 46.51
CA LYS A 122 2.75 -24.39 47.93
C LYS A 122 3.81 -23.63 48.71
N GLU A 123 3.42 -22.62 49.45
CA GLU A 123 4.07 -22.01 50.60
C GLU A 123 3.22 -20.80 51.00
N GLU A 124 2.10 -21.03 51.66
CA GLU A 124 1.30 -20.11 52.49
C GLU A 124 -0.07 -20.76 52.81
N GLN A 125 -0.02 -21.95 53.42
CA GLN A 125 -1.15 -22.54 54.15
C GLN A 125 -0.82 -22.57 55.65
N GLU A 126 -0.94 -21.44 56.27
CA GLU A 126 -1.13 -21.37 57.74
C GLU A 126 -1.42 -19.90 58.14
N GLN A 127 -2.65 -19.45 57.88
CA GLN A 127 -3.27 -18.31 58.62
C GLN A 127 -4.48 -17.79 57.87
N LYS A 128 -5.58 -18.52 57.93
CA LYS A 128 -6.96 -18.00 57.77
C LYS A 128 -8.00 -19.09 58.04
N GLN A 129 -7.97 -19.63 59.23
CA GLN A 129 -9.17 -20.20 59.88
C GLN A 129 -9.49 -19.29 61.08
N LYS A 130 -10.40 -18.33 60.84
CA LYS A 130 -11.29 -17.72 61.85
C LYS A 130 -11.96 -16.52 61.13
N ASN A 131 -13.17 -16.75 60.72
CA ASN A 131 -14.31 -15.86 60.79
C ASN A 131 -15.34 -16.28 59.73
N GLN A 132 -16.08 -17.32 60.07
CA GLN A 132 -17.46 -17.53 59.59
C GLN A 132 -18.35 -17.04 60.76
N GLU A 133 -19.27 -16.15 60.42
CA GLU A 133 -20.68 -16.16 60.85
C GLU A 133 -21.27 -14.76 60.70
N ASN A 134 -22.45 -14.77 60.09
CA ASN A 134 -23.54 -13.80 60.17
C ASN A 134 -23.80 -12.88 58.98
N GLY A 135 -24.98 -13.10 58.39
CA GLY A 135 -25.78 -12.01 57.88
C GLY A 135 -26.40 -12.22 56.51
N ALA A 136 -27.41 -13.04 56.38
CA ALA A 136 -28.38 -12.96 55.30
C ALA A 136 -29.18 -11.65 55.38
N ASN A 137 -29.32 -10.93 54.27
CA ASN A 137 -30.50 -10.11 54.03
C ASN A 137 -30.72 -9.85 52.54
N GLU A 138 -31.87 -10.32 52.09
CA GLU A 138 -32.43 -10.08 50.75
C GLU A 138 -32.85 -8.60 50.65
N LYS A 139 -32.54 -7.96 49.52
CA LYS A 139 -33.32 -6.82 48.98
C LYS A 139 -33.31 -6.86 47.47
N SER A 140 -34.49 -7.11 46.91
CA SER A 140 -34.88 -6.77 45.55
C SER A 140 -34.70 -5.30 45.26
N GLY A 141 -34.10 -4.96 44.13
CA GLY A 141 -33.97 -3.59 43.66
C GLY A 141 -33.85 -3.59 42.14
N ASP A 142 -34.70 -2.85 41.52
CA ASP A 142 -34.97 -2.69 40.10
C ASP A 142 -33.74 -2.48 39.27
N ALA A 143 -33.64 -3.20 38.14
CA ALA A 143 -32.61 -3.00 37.12
C ALA A 143 -32.97 -1.75 36.28
N GLU A 144 -32.38 -0.63 36.60
CA GLU A 144 -32.27 0.49 35.67
C GLU A 144 -31.28 0.07 34.57
N GLU A 145 -31.72 0.10 33.30
CA GLU A 145 -30.87 -0.01 32.12
C GLU A 145 -29.89 1.18 32.12
N GLU A 146 -28.71 1.00 32.69
CA GLU A 146 -27.59 1.90 32.45
C GLU A 146 -27.23 1.83 30.96
N ALA A 147 -27.51 2.92 30.24
CA ALA A 147 -26.97 3.16 28.90
C ALA A 147 -25.45 2.98 28.97
N ALA A 148 -24.93 1.99 28.24
CA ALA A 148 -23.51 1.70 28.16
C ALA A 148 -22.78 2.93 27.60
N GLU A 149 -22.14 3.71 28.46
CA GLU A 149 -21.15 4.70 28.09
C GLU A 149 -20.06 3.98 27.27
N GLU A 150 -19.86 4.41 26.01
CA GLU A 150 -18.72 3.97 25.23
C GLU A 150 -17.45 4.18 26.06
N PRO A 151 -16.58 3.16 26.22
CA PRO A 151 -15.37 3.32 27.01
C PRO A 151 -14.52 4.42 26.37
N SER A 152 -14.36 5.55 27.03
CA SER A 152 -13.46 6.62 26.62
C SER A 152 -12.04 6.03 26.60
N SER A 153 -11.63 5.56 25.43
CA SER A 153 -10.33 4.90 25.26
C SER A 153 -9.24 5.94 25.32
N LYS A 154 -8.39 5.86 26.34
CA LYS A 154 -7.23 6.76 26.50
C LYS A 154 -6.31 6.65 25.27
N PRO A 155 -5.68 7.77 24.84
CA PRO A 155 -4.63 7.72 23.83
C PRO A 155 -3.56 6.70 24.19
N PHE A 156 -3.09 5.91 23.20
CA PHE A 156 -2.14 4.83 23.44
C PHE A 156 -1.06 4.72 22.35
N ALA A 157 -1.32 5.29 21.16
CA ALA A 157 -0.47 5.07 20.00
C ALA A 157 0.69 6.07 19.95
N ARG A 158 1.88 5.56 19.70
CA ARG A 158 3.11 6.34 19.50
C ARG A 158 3.45 6.37 18.02
N LEU A 159 3.66 7.57 17.46
CA LEU A 159 3.93 7.80 16.06
C LEU A 159 5.31 8.44 15.87
N LEU A 160 6.04 8.01 14.85
CA LEU A 160 7.22 8.68 14.31
C LEU A 160 6.91 9.22 12.91
N GLU A 161 7.00 10.53 12.74
CA GLU A 161 7.18 11.16 11.43
C GLU A 161 8.68 11.33 11.20
N ALA A 162 9.27 10.49 10.33
CA ALA A 162 10.71 10.35 10.26
C ALA A 162 11.43 11.50 9.54
N LEU A 163 10.68 12.28 8.71
CA LEU A 163 11.20 13.36 7.86
C LEU A 163 10.15 14.49 7.86
N SER A 164 10.13 15.30 8.91
CA SER A 164 8.98 16.13 9.28
C SER A 164 8.98 17.54 8.65
N ALA A 165 10.13 18.05 8.21
CA ALA A 165 10.31 19.37 7.62
C ALA A 165 9.72 20.52 8.46
N SER A 166 8.51 20.99 8.16
CA SER A 166 7.81 22.06 8.92
C SER A 166 6.99 21.58 10.11
N GLY A 167 6.83 20.26 10.30
CA GLY A 167 5.94 19.69 11.31
C GLY A 167 4.47 19.61 10.92
N LEU A 168 4.09 20.02 9.71
CA LEU A 168 2.70 20.08 9.28
C LEU A 168 1.95 18.76 9.50
N ARG A 169 2.51 17.62 9.09
CA ARG A 169 1.88 16.30 9.26
C ARG A 169 1.76 15.93 10.73
N ALA A 170 2.84 16.06 11.52
CA ALA A 170 2.84 15.72 12.95
C ALA A 170 1.80 16.52 13.72
N ILE A 171 1.68 17.83 13.43
CA ILE A 171 0.70 18.71 14.10
C ILE A 171 -0.72 18.37 13.66
N ARG A 172 -0.95 18.08 12.37
CA ARG A 172 -2.23 17.56 11.88
C ARG A 172 -2.60 16.25 12.58
N TYR A 173 -1.69 15.29 12.63
CA TYR A 173 -1.91 14.02 13.33
C TYR A 173 -2.27 14.21 14.80
N SER A 174 -1.59 15.14 15.49
CA SER A 174 -1.88 15.49 16.88
C SER A 174 -3.32 15.97 17.09
N LYS A 175 -3.83 16.81 16.17
CA LYS A 175 -5.16 17.42 16.28
C LYS A 175 -6.28 16.54 15.70
N GLU A 176 -5.96 15.75 14.68
CA GLU A 176 -6.95 15.02 13.88
C GLU A 176 -7.12 13.55 14.30
N VAL A 177 -6.18 12.99 15.09
CA VAL A 177 -6.21 11.59 15.51
C VAL A 177 -6.22 11.48 17.04
N PRO A 178 -7.39 11.32 17.67
CA PRO A 178 -7.53 11.40 19.14
C PRO A 178 -6.76 10.34 19.93
N LEU A 179 -6.45 9.18 19.30
CA LEU A 179 -5.81 8.05 19.98
C LEU A 179 -4.27 8.08 19.95
N LEU A 180 -3.67 9.17 19.47
CA LEU A 180 -2.22 9.38 19.52
C LEU A 180 -1.79 9.95 20.87
N GLU A 181 -1.03 9.16 21.63
CA GLU A 181 -0.45 9.56 22.92
C GLU A 181 0.77 10.45 22.71
N HIS A 182 1.66 10.08 21.79
CA HIS A 182 2.94 10.75 21.59
C HIS A 182 3.38 10.70 20.12
N ILE A 183 3.85 11.81 19.59
CA ILE A 183 4.33 11.97 18.24
C ILE A 183 5.77 12.50 18.28
N VAL A 184 6.68 11.81 17.61
CA VAL A 184 8.04 12.31 17.36
C VAL A 184 8.08 12.87 15.94
N ALA A 185 8.27 14.17 15.81
CA ALA A 185 8.50 14.88 14.56
C ALA A 185 10.01 15.04 14.35
N ASN A 186 10.60 14.14 13.57
CA ASN A 186 12.04 14.08 13.37
C ASN A 186 12.47 14.75 12.07
N ASP A 187 13.57 15.47 12.09
CA ASP A 187 14.28 15.93 10.89
C ASP A 187 15.79 15.93 11.13
N LEU A 188 16.57 15.86 10.04
CA LEU A 188 18.03 15.94 10.09
C LEU A 188 18.52 17.40 10.24
N SER A 189 17.71 18.36 9.78
CA SER A 189 18.05 19.78 9.75
C SER A 189 17.65 20.47 11.05
N SER A 190 18.60 21.08 11.74
CA SER A 190 18.34 21.92 12.92
C SER A 190 17.37 23.08 12.63
N HIS A 191 17.40 23.62 11.41
CA HIS A 191 16.45 24.65 10.99
C HIS A 191 15.01 24.11 10.89
N ALA A 192 14.84 22.89 10.35
CA ALA A 192 13.55 22.23 10.31
C ALA A 192 13.04 21.96 11.73
N VAL A 193 13.89 21.47 12.63
CA VAL A 193 13.53 21.20 14.03
C VAL A 193 13.08 22.47 14.76
N LYS A 194 13.76 23.58 14.56
CA LYS A 194 13.31 24.90 15.09
C LYS A 194 11.96 25.33 14.52
N SER A 195 11.74 25.10 13.22
CA SER A 195 10.44 25.36 12.58
C SER A 195 9.34 24.46 13.14
N ILE A 196 9.62 23.14 13.36
CA ILE A 196 8.69 22.20 13.99
C ILE A 196 8.30 22.72 15.37
N GLN A 197 9.28 23.11 16.22
CA GLN A 197 9.02 23.59 17.57
C GLN A 197 8.15 24.85 17.53
N LEU A 198 8.52 25.85 16.72
CA LEU A 198 7.74 27.08 16.55
C LEU A 198 6.29 26.80 16.15
N ASN A 199 6.10 25.88 15.20
CA ASN A 199 4.77 25.51 14.73
C ASN A 199 3.98 24.71 15.78
N CYS A 200 4.63 23.88 16.59
CA CYS A 200 4.02 23.20 17.73
C CYS A 200 3.52 24.21 18.77
N ASP A 201 4.34 25.19 19.11
CA ASP A 201 4.00 26.23 20.08
C ASP A 201 2.82 27.11 19.59
N TYR A 202 2.87 27.53 18.32
CA TYR A 202 1.78 28.29 17.69
C TYR A 202 0.46 27.52 17.67
N ASN A 203 0.50 26.21 17.37
CA ASN A 203 -0.67 25.35 17.33
C ASN A 203 -1.06 24.79 18.71
N LYS A 204 -0.31 25.09 19.78
CA LYS A 204 -0.53 24.63 21.15
C LYS A 204 -0.62 23.10 21.28
N THR A 205 0.22 22.37 20.52
CA THR A 205 0.26 20.91 20.60
C THR A 205 1.14 20.48 21.76
N THR A 206 0.65 19.56 22.58
CA THR A 206 1.35 19.10 23.80
C THR A 206 1.97 17.70 23.66
N ASN A 207 1.50 16.92 22.68
CA ASN A 207 1.94 15.53 22.46
C ASN A 207 2.91 15.36 21.28
N VAL A 208 3.37 16.48 20.66
CA VAL A 208 4.36 16.47 19.57
C VAL A 208 5.72 16.88 20.12
N LYS A 209 6.73 16.05 19.90
CA LYS A 209 8.13 16.33 20.25
C LYS A 209 8.96 16.52 18.99
N ALA A 210 9.53 17.71 18.82
CA ALA A 210 10.54 17.95 17.78
C ALA A 210 11.84 17.23 18.13
N GLN A 211 12.46 16.57 17.13
CA GLN A 211 13.66 15.76 17.29
C GLN A 211 14.66 16.05 16.17
N GLU A 212 15.91 16.37 16.52
CA GLU A 212 17.02 16.48 15.56
C GLU A 212 17.79 15.17 15.55
N ALA A 213 17.61 14.37 14.48
CA ALA A 213 18.38 13.14 14.31
C ALA A 213 18.35 12.65 12.86
N ASN A 214 19.40 11.90 12.50
CA ASN A 214 19.33 11.06 11.30
C ASN A 214 18.24 9.99 11.50
N ALA A 215 17.23 9.97 10.63
CA ALA A 215 16.08 9.08 10.75
C ALA A 215 16.46 7.60 10.83
N ILE A 216 17.46 7.16 10.05
CA ILE A 216 17.96 5.78 10.06
C ILE A 216 18.54 5.43 11.43
N THR A 217 19.44 6.26 11.94
CA THR A 217 20.08 6.06 13.25
C THR A 217 19.06 6.13 14.38
N HIS A 218 18.13 7.10 14.33
CA HIS A 218 17.07 7.23 15.33
C HIS A 218 16.21 5.97 15.41
N MET A 219 15.73 5.47 14.26
CA MET A 219 14.93 4.24 14.19
C MET A 219 15.72 3.00 14.62
N ALA A 220 16.99 2.89 14.23
CA ALA A 220 17.85 1.78 14.64
C ALA A 220 18.07 1.72 16.17
N ASN A 221 18.13 2.87 16.82
CA ASN A 221 18.31 3.01 18.27
C ASN A 221 16.97 2.96 19.06
N SER A 222 15.84 2.77 18.39
CA SER A 222 14.51 2.78 19.00
C SER A 222 13.75 1.47 18.72
N PRO A 223 14.27 0.28 19.11
CA PRO A 223 13.66 -0.99 18.75
C PRO A 223 12.25 -1.13 19.33
N SER A 224 11.30 -1.54 18.49
CA SER A 224 9.89 -1.74 18.85
C SER A 224 9.25 -0.57 19.61
N ALA A 225 9.62 0.67 19.25
CA ALA A 225 9.18 1.86 19.96
C ALA A 225 7.84 2.42 19.44
N TYR A 226 7.53 2.23 18.15
CA TYR A 226 6.46 2.94 17.48
C TYR A 226 5.34 2.01 17.00
N HIS A 227 4.09 2.46 17.19
CA HIS A 227 2.90 1.81 16.63
C HIS A 227 2.66 2.26 15.19
N ILE A 228 3.16 3.45 14.83
CA ILE A 228 3.01 4.05 13.51
C ILE A 228 4.32 4.72 13.12
N ILE A 229 4.79 4.49 11.89
CA ILE A 229 5.97 5.14 11.33
C ILE A 229 5.60 5.69 9.95
N ASP A 230 5.73 7.00 9.76
CA ASP A 230 5.52 7.68 8.48
C ASP A 230 6.86 8.01 7.83
N LEU A 231 7.09 7.43 6.66
CA LEU A 231 8.28 7.62 5.82
C LEU A 231 7.88 8.33 4.53
N ASP A 232 8.21 9.61 4.44
CA ASP A 232 7.94 10.44 3.25
C ASP A 232 9.24 11.07 2.72
N PRO A 233 10.23 10.27 2.27
CA PRO A 233 11.48 10.76 1.74
C PRO A 233 11.31 11.36 0.34
N TYR A 234 12.26 12.22 -0.07
CA TYR A 234 12.47 12.50 -1.48
C TYR A 234 13.06 11.29 -2.19
N GLY A 235 12.37 10.80 -3.22
CA GLY A 235 12.80 9.65 -4.02
C GLY A 235 12.41 8.31 -3.41
N THR A 236 13.40 7.46 -3.15
CA THR A 236 13.17 6.09 -2.68
C THR A 236 13.15 5.96 -1.17
N VAL A 237 12.30 5.04 -0.67
CA VAL A 237 12.27 4.65 0.74
C VAL A 237 13.33 3.60 1.10
N ALA A 238 13.96 2.96 0.12
CA ALA A 238 14.81 1.77 0.33
C ALA A 238 15.84 1.90 1.47
N PRO A 239 16.55 3.04 1.66
CA PRO A 239 17.54 3.18 2.75
C PRO A 239 16.95 3.15 4.16
N PHE A 240 15.65 3.42 4.32
CA PHE A 240 15.01 3.58 5.63
C PHE A 240 14.35 2.29 6.15
N VAL A 241 14.10 1.31 5.27
CA VAL A 241 13.21 0.18 5.57
C VAL A 241 13.75 -0.73 6.67
N ASP A 242 15.05 -1.06 6.65
CA ASP A 242 15.67 -1.92 7.69
C ASP A 242 15.45 -1.34 9.11
N SER A 243 15.76 -0.05 9.27
CA SER A 243 15.62 0.64 10.57
C SER A 243 14.15 0.82 10.96
N ALA A 244 13.26 1.06 9.99
CA ALA A 244 11.83 1.19 10.26
C ALA A 244 11.21 -0.13 10.75
N ILE A 245 11.60 -1.27 10.16
CA ILE A 245 11.16 -2.59 10.63
C ILE A 245 11.63 -2.85 12.07
N ASN A 246 12.89 -2.47 12.39
CA ASN A 246 13.41 -2.60 13.75
C ASN A 246 12.65 -1.73 14.76
N ALA A 247 12.29 -0.50 14.38
CA ALA A 247 11.59 0.45 15.25
C ALA A 247 10.09 0.15 15.42
N ALA A 248 9.51 -0.65 14.53
CA ALA A 248 8.09 -0.97 14.51
C ALA A 248 7.70 -1.98 15.59
N LYS A 249 6.60 -1.70 16.31
CA LYS A 249 5.96 -2.67 17.21
C LYS A 249 5.28 -3.79 16.42
N ASN A 250 5.00 -4.90 17.10
CA ASN A 250 4.18 -5.98 16.52
C ASN A 250 2.77 -5.47 16.20
N GLY A 251 2.36 -5.59 14.95
CA GLY A 251 1.10 -5.04 14.42
C GLY A 251 1.17 -3.56 14.03
N ALA A 252 2.35 -2.93 14.06
CA ALA A 252 2.52 -1.53 13.69
C ALA A 252 2.13 -1.25 12.23
N LEU A 253 1.73 0.00 11.97
CA LEU A 253 1.43 0.53 10.65
C LEU A 253 2.62 1.33 10.13
N LEU A 254 3.14 0.95 8.98
CA LEU A 254 4.10 1.74 8.19
C LEU A 254 3.34 2.49 7.10
N LEU A 255 3.56 3.79 7.01
CA LEU A 255 3.09 4.66 5.93
C LEU A 255 4.31 5.01 5.08
N ILE A 256 4.29 4.71 3.80
CA ILE A 256 5.47 4.81 2.95
C ILE A 256 5.13 5.54 1.66
N THR A 257 5.91 6.57 1.33
CA THR A 257 5.86 7.28 0.04
C THR A 257 7.14 7.00 -0.75
N CYS A 258 6.99 6.72 -2.04
CA CYS A 258 8.11 6.72 -3.00
C CYS A 258 7.76 7.65 -4.16
N THR A 259 8.62 8.65 -4.42
CA THR A 259 8.42 9.64 -5.47
C THR A 259 9.29 9.40 -6.71
N ASP A 260 10.10 8.33 -6.72
CA ASP A 260 11.00 7.97 -7.81
C ASP A 260 10.31 7.09 -8.88
N LEU A 261 9.09 7.46 -9.30
CA LEU A 261 8.34 6.70 -10.32
C LEU A 261 9.06 6.56 -11.66
N GLY A 262 9.99 7.46 -11.99
CA GLY A 262 10.88 7.28 -13.15
C GLY A 262 11.71 6.01 -13.09
N VAL A 263 12.00 5.50 -11.88
CA VAL A 263 12.68 4.23 -11.63
C VAL A 263 11.66 3.09 -11.42
N LEU A 264 10.68 3.32 -10.53
CA LEU A 264 9.70 2.31 -10.14
C LEU A 264 8.70 1.94 -11.24
N ALA A 265 8.22 2.92 -12.02
CA ALA A 265 7.21 2.74 -13.06
C ALA A 265 7.74 3.04 -14.46
N GLY A 266 9.01 3.44 -14.58
CA GLY A 266 9.69 3.67 -15.84
C GLY A 266 10.39 2.42 -16.36
N ASN A 267 10.79 2.47 -17.63
CA ASN A 267 11.54 1.40 -18.30
C ASN A 267 13.00 1.80 -18.63
N GLY A 268 13.40 3.02 -18.31
CA GLY A 268 14.72 3.55 -18.65
C GLY A 268 15.87 3.12 -17.72
N TYR A 269 15.56 2.59 -16.52
CA TYR A 269 16.55 2.29 -15.48
C TYR A 269 16.27 0.96 -14.76
N PRO A 270 16.19 -0.18 -15.47
CA PRO A 270 15.87 -1.47 -14.85
C PRO A 270 16.94 -1.92 -13.84
N GLU A 271 18.23 -1.63 -14.09
CA GLU A 271 19.35 -1.92 -13.18
C GLU A 271 19.25 -1.14 -11.87
N LYS A 272 18.82 0.12 -11.93
CA LYS A 272 18.61 0.96 -10.77
C LYS A 272 17.36 0.53 -10.00
N CYS A 273 16.29 0.15 -10.69
CA CYS A 273 15.10 -0.42 -10.10
C CYS A 273 15.46 -1.71 -9.35
N TYR A 274 16.22 -2.60 -9.98
CA TYR A 274 16.67 -3.82 -9.35
C TYR A 274 17.55 -3.56 -8.12
N SER A 275 18.48 -2.63 -8.19
CA SER A 275 19.38 -2.33 -7.06
C SER A 275 18.65 -1.74 -5.85
N LEU A 276 17.58 -0.96 -6.04
CA LEU A 276 16.83 -0.33 -4.97
C LEU A 276 15.69 -1.21 -4.44
N TYR A 277 14.98 -1.90 -5.34
CA TYR A 277 13.76 -2.64 -5.01
C TYR A 277 13.90 -4.15 -5.16
N GLY A 278 15.05 -4.66 -5.62
CA GLY A 278 15.35 -6.07 -5.77
C GLY A 278 14.52 -6.77 -6.84
N GLY A 279 14.02 -6.03 -7.83
CA GLY A 279 13.27 -6.52 -8.96
C GLY A 279 13.12 -5.46 -10.05
N THR A 280 12.59 -5.84 -11.21
CA THR A 280 12.38 -4.95 -12.37
C THR A 280 10.90 -4.73 -12.63
N ASN A 281 10.54 -3.53 -13.10
CA ASN A 281 9.15 -3.14 -13.36
C ASN A 281 8.62 -3.81 -14.65
N VAL A 282 7.36 -4.28 -14.62
CA VAL A 282 6.66 -4.82 -15.79
C VAL A 282 6.26 -3.69 -16.73
N TRP A 283 6.90 -3.64 -17.88
CA TRP A 283 6.62 -2.63 -18.89
C TRP A 283 5.20 -2.76 -19.49
N GLY A 284 4.56 -1.63 -19.79
CA GLY A 284 3.26 -1.54 -20.48
C GLY A 284 2.12 -1.05 -19.58
N ASP A 285 0.90 -1.54 -19.80
CA ASP A 285 -0.31 -0.99 -19.16
C ASP A 285 -0.23 -1.00 -17.63
N ALA A 286 0.20 -2.10 -17.02
CA ALA A 286 0.19 -2.31 -15.58
C ALA A 286 1.46 -1.86 -14.84
N THR A 287 2.21 -0.93 -15.40
CA THR A 287 3.48 -0.45 -14.83
C THR A 287 3.33 0.12 -13.42
N HIS A 288 2.21 0.79 -13.13
CA HIS A 288 1.95 1.38 -11.82
C HIS A 288 1.60 0.33 -10.75
N GLU A 289 0.86 -0.73 -11.11
CA GLU A 289 0.63 -1.85 -10.18
C GLU A 289 1.93 -2.60 -9.91
N SER A 290 2.73 -2.83 -10.95
CA SER A 290 4.05 -3.42 -10.81
C SER A 290 4.95 -2.60 -9.86
N ALA A 291 4.89 -1.28 -9.91
CA ALA A 291 5.60 -0.40 -8.97
C ALA A 291 5.18 -0.65 -7.51
N LEU A 292 3.88 -0.76 -7.24
CA LEU A 292 3.37 -1.10 -5.91
C LEU A 292 3.90 -2.47 -5.45
N ARG A 293 3.85 -3.47 -6.32
CA ARG A 293 4.32 -4.84 -6.03
C ARG A 293 5.83 -4.90 -5.79
N LEU A 294 6.63 -4.10 -6.47
CA LEU A 294 8.07 -3.99 -6.25
C LEU A 294 8.39 -3.41 -4.86
N VAL A 295 7.69 -2.34 -4.45
CA VAL A 295 7.85 -1.74 -3.11
C VAL A 295 7.50 -2.78 -2.03
N HIS A 296 6.36 -3.47 -2.14
CA HIS A 296 5.99 -4.52 -1.19
C HIS A 296 6.97 -5.68 -1.17
N GLY A 297 7.45 -6.13 -2.34
CA GLY A 297 8.42 -7.21 -2.44
C GLY A 297 9.74 -6.87 -1.75
N MET A 298 10.23 -5.64 -1.90
CA MET A 298 11.43 -5.15 -1.22
C MET A 298 11.21 -5.12 0.29
N ILE A 299 10.11 -4.54 0.77
CA ILE A 299 9.80 -4.46 2.21
C ILE A 299 9.63 -5.84 2.82
N ALA A 300 8.91 -6.76 2.16
CA ALA A 300 8.68 -8.12 2.63
C ALA A 300 9.99 -8.90 2.80
N ARG A 301 10.90 -8.83 1.82
CA ARG A 301 12.21 -9.48 1.89
C ARG A 301 13.11 -8.86 2.96
N THR A 302 13.03 -7.55 3.16
CA THR A 302 13.75 -6.87 4.23
C THR A 302 13.22 -7.28 5.59
N ALA A 303 11.91 -7.25 5.80
CA ALA A 303 11.25 -7.62 7.06
C ALA A 303 11.51 -9.11 7.44
N ALA A 304 11.54 -9.99 6.45
CA ALA A 304 11.76 -11.42 6.66
C ALA A 304 13.08 -11.74 7.39
N LYS A 305 14.13 -10.94 7.17
CA LYS A 305 15.43 -11.09 7.86
C LYS A 305 15.29 -10.96 9.38
N TYR A 306 14.28 -10.23 9.85
CA TYR A 306 13.98 -9.98 11.26
C TYR A 306 12.85 -10.87 11.80
N GLY A 307 12.42 -11.89 11.05
CA GLY A 307 11.27 -12.73 11.44
C GLY A 307 9.93 -12.00 11.39
N VAL A 308 9.86 -10.91 10.63
CA VAL A 308 8.69 -10.05 10.49
C VAL A 308 8.02 -10.32 9.14
N SER A 309 6.71 -10.53 9.16
CA SER A 309 5.87 -10.60 7.95
C SER A 309 5.14 -9.28 7.73
N ILE A 310 4.77 -9.01 6.49
CA ILE A 310 3.99 -7.83 6.11
C ILE A 310 2.55 -8.19 5.75
N GLU A 311 1.66 -7.22 5.92
CA GLU A 311 0.27 -7.25 5.47
C GLU A 311 -0.04 -5.89 4.82
N PRO A 312 -0.04 -5.81 3.48
CA PRO A 312 -0.50 -4.61 2.79
C PRO A 312 -1.98 -4.35 3.11
N VAL A 313 -2.29 -3.15 3.62
CA VAL A 313 -3.69 -2.81 3.95
C VAL A 313 -4.29 -1.79 2.99
N LEU A 314 -3.45 -0.97 2.35
CA LEU A 314 -3.85 -0.05 1.28
C LEU A 314 -2.62 0.34 0.46
N SER A 315 -2.73 0.28 -0.88
CA SER A 315 -1.62 0.57 -1.79
C SER A 315 -2.13 1.39 -2.96
N LEU A 316 -1.70 2.64 -3.07
CA LEU A 316 -2.19 3.56 -4.09
C LEU A 316 -1.05 4.11 -4.94
N SER A 317 -1.25 4.10 -6.26
CA SER A 317 -0.47 4.88 -7.20
C SER A 317 -1.19 6.21 -7.44
N ILE A 318 -0.52 7.32 -7.12
CA ILE A 318 -1.14 8.64 -7.08
C ILE A 318 -0.25 9.60 -7.87
N ASP A 319 -0.76 10.15 -8.96
CA ASP A 319 -0.06 11.15 -9.79
C ASP A 319 1.41 10.78 -10.06
N PHE A 320 2.34 11.29 -9.23
CA PHE A 320 3.81 11.13 -9.38
C PHE A 320 4.47 10.35 -8.25
N TYR A 321 3.68 9.66 -7.40
CA TYR A 321 4.20 8.89 -6.29
C TYR A 321 3.34 7.66 -6.01
N VAL A 322 3.90 6.71 -5.29
CA VAL A 322 3.14 5.64 -4.66
C VAL A 322 3.04 5.89 -3.16
N ARG A 323 1.86 5.61 -2.60
CA ARG A 323 1.61 5.64 -1.16
C ARG A 323 1.10 4.29 -0.71
N VAL A 324 1.83 3.62 0.19
CA VAL A 324 1.46 2.31 0.71
C VAL A 324 1.35 2.32 2.22
N PHE A 325 0.37 1.60 2.72
CA PHE A 325 0.09 1.39 4.14
C PHE A 325 0.22 -0.10 4.42
N ILE A 326 1.12 -0.46 5.33
CA ILE A 326 1.51 -1.85 5.58
C ILE A 326 1.50 -2.12 7.07
N ARG A 327 0.81 -3.14 7.52
CA ARG A 327 0.97 -3.67 8.88
C ARG A 327 2.14 -4.65 8.91
N VAL A 328 2.93 -4.59 9.98
CA VAL A 328 4.06 -5.49 10.18
C VAL A 328 3.83 -6.36 11.41
N TRP A 329 4.15 -7.66 11.28
CA TRP A 329 3.84 -8.65 12.29
C TRP A 329 5.06 -9.48 12.65
N HIS A 330 5.46 -9.45 13.91
CA HIS A 330 6.53 -10.32 14.43
C HIS A 330 6.03 -11.77 14.53
N LYS A 331 5.89 -12.42 13.38
CA LYS A 331 5.36 -13.78 13.23
C LYS A 331 6.26 -14.61 12.31
N PRO A 332 7.35 -15.24 12.83
CA PRO A 332 8.29 -16.00 12.01
C PRO A 332 7.64 -17.13 11.19
N ILE A 333 6.50 -17.68 11.66
CA ILE A 333 5.76 -18.70 10.92
C ILE A 333 5.21 -18.16 9.60
N LYS A 334 4.76 -16.90 9.58
CA LYS A 334 4.25 -16.22 8.38
C LYS A 334 5.35 -15.86 7.38
N VAL A 335 6.58 -15.69 7.85
CA VAL A 335 7.73 -15.46 6.97
C VAL A 335 7.99 -16.64 6.03
N LYS A 336 7.61 -17.86 6.43
CA LYS A 336 7.72 -19.05 5.57
C LYS A 336 6.84 -18.96 4.31
N GLU A 337 5.79 -18.14 4.33
CA GLU A 337 4.88 -17.94 3.20
C GLU A 337 5.50 -17.00 2.13
N LEU A 338 6.56 -16.25 2.49
CA LEU A 338 7.14 -15.21 1.64
C LEU A 338 7.54 -15.70 0.25
N MET A 339 8.13 -16.90 0.16
CA MET A 339 8.56 -17.43 -1.14
C MET A 339 7.37 -17.73 -2.05
N ALA A 340 6.24 -18.19 -1.51
CA ALA A 340 4.99 -18.40 -2.25
C ALA A 340 4.29 -17.08 -2.59
N ALA A 341 4.50 -16.02 -1.79
CA ALA A 341 3.98 -14.68 -2.02
C ALA A 341 4.86 -13.83 -2.96
N ASN A 342 6.02 -14.32 -3.40
CA ASN A 342 6.86 -13.66 -4.40
C ASN A 342 6.75 -14.36 -5.75
N GLU A 343 6.76 -13.58 -6.80
CA GLU A 343 6.60 -14.06 -8.16
C GLU A 343 7.49 -13.33 -9.16
N VAL A 344 7.72 -13.96 -10.30
CA VAL A 344 8.20 -13.34 -11.51
C VAL A 344 7.07 -13.28 -12.52
N VAL A 345 7.14 -12.31 -13.41
CA VAL A 345 6.15 -12.06 -14.46
C VAL A 345 6.78 -12.33 -15.80
N VAL A 346 6.16 -13.20 -16.59
CA VAL A 346 6.54 -13.48 -17.97
C VAL A 346 5.57 -12.77 -18.90
N LYS A 347 6.06 -11.92 -19.78
CA LYS A 347 5.25 -11.10 -20.68
C LYS A 347 5.78 -11.12 -22.09
N CYS A 348 4.88 -11.28 -23.05
CA CYS A 348 5.20 -11.29 -24.47
C CYS A 348 5.50 -9.88 -24.99
N SER A 349 6.60 -9.75 -25.77
CA SER A 349 6.98 -8.50 -26.43
C SER A 349 6.02 -8.10 -27.59
N GLY A 350 5.33 -9.06 -28.20
CA GLY A 350 4.43 -8.81 -29.33
C GLY A 350 2.99 -8.53 -28.92
N CYS A 351 2.36 -9.44 -28.18
CA CYS A 351 0.95 -9.34 -27.83
C CYS A 351 0.69 -8.86 -26.40
N HIS A 352 1.72 -8.72 -25.57
CA HIS A 352 1.65 -8.30 -24.19
C HIS A 352 0.92 -9.26 -23.23
N SER A 353 0.56 -10.48 -23.69
CA SER A 353 0.05 -11.52 -22.79
C SER A 353 1.00 -11.73 -21.62
N THR A 354 0.44 -11.81 -20.43
CA THR A 354 1.20 -11.83 -19.18
C THR A 354 0.87 -13.10 -18.40
N THR A 355 1.88 -13.76 -17.87
CA THR A 355 1.73 -14.93 -16.99
C THR A 355 2.61 -14.73 -15.77
N THR A 356 2.08 -14.98 -14.58
CA THR A 356 2.84 -14.91 -13.33
C THR A 356 3.37 -16.29 -12.95
N GLN A 357 4.56 -16.34 -12.37
CA GLN A 357 5.17 -17.54 -11.85
C GLN A 357 5.64 -17.33 -10.43
N GLN A 358 4.97 -17.95 -9.49
CA GLN A 358 5.39 -17.95 -8.08
C GLN A 358 6.77 -18.62 -7.93
N LEU A 359 7.60 -18.10 -7.02
CA LEU A 359 8.91 -18.68 -6.70
C LEU A 359 8.80 -19.90 -5.79
N GLY A 360 7.76 -19.95 -4.96
CA GLY A 360 7.49 -21.02 -4.04
C GLY A 360 6.06 -21.53 -4.11
N LYS A 361 5.81 -22.65 -3.46
CA LYS A 361 4.46 -23.17 -3.23
C LYS A 361 4.24 -23.42 -1.75
N MET A 362 2.99 -23.31 -1.36
CA MET A 362 2.50 -23.63 -0.03
C MET A 362 1.34 -24.61 -0.19
N THR A 363 1.29 -25.66 0.63
CA THR A 363 0.15 -26.58 0.63
C THR A 363 -0.98 -26.01 1.48
N GLU A 364 -2.21 -26.48 1.24
CA GLU A 364 -3.29 -26.31 2.18
C GLU A 364 -2.92 -26.88 3.56
N PRO A 365 -3.47 -26.33 4.66
CA PRO A 365 -3.18 -26.84 5.99
C PRO A 365 -3.67 -28.28 6.13
N ASP A 366 -2.86 -29.15 6.75
CA ASP A 366 -3.31 -30.49 7.14
C ASP A 366 -4.33 -30.42 8.31
N ALA A 367 -4.86 -31.56 8.71
CA ALA A 367 -5.82 -31.66 9.82
C ALA A 367 -5.29 -31.09 11.17
N LYS A 368 -3.98 -30.87 11.28
CA LYS A 368 -3.31 -30.23 12.44
C LYS A 368 -2.95 -28.77 12.16
N GLY A 369 -3.43 -28.18 11.08
CA GLY A 369 -3.15 -26.80 10.67
C GLY A 369 -1.74 -26.55 10.14
N ARG A 370 -0.96 -27.60 9.82
CA ARG A 370 0.41 -27.48 9.36
C ARG A 370 0.47 -27.39 7.84
N ARG A 371 1.28 -26.46 7.32
CA ARG A 371 1.52 -26.27 5.89
C ARG A 371 2.94 -26.72 5.52
N LYS A 372 3.11 -27.25 4.32
CA LYS A 372 4.43 -27.55 3.74
C LYS A 372 4.80 -26.45 2.74
N TYR A 373 6.05 -26.11 2.71
CA TYR A 373 6.62 -25.08 1.85
C TYR A 373 7.65 -25.72 0.93
N GLY A 374 7.73 -25.29 -0.33
CA GLY A 374 8.65 -25.84 -1.31
C GLY A 374 8.80 -24.95 -2.54
N LEU A 375 9.62 -25.40 -3.47
CA LEU A 375 9.79 -24.72 -4.76
C LEU A 375 8.50 -24.88 -5.58
N ALA A 376 8.11 -23.83 -6.30
CA ALA A 376 7.03 -23.92 -7.28
C ALA A 376 7.48 -24.75 -8.50
N LYS A 377 6.54 -25.44 -9.13
CA LYS A 377 6.76 -26.00 -10.46
C LYS A 377 6.61 -24.88 -11.48
N ILE A 378 7.38 -24.94 -12.57
CA ILE A 378 7.17 -24.04 -13.70
C ILE A 378 5.77 -24.27 -14.23
N GLN A 379 5.01 -23.18 -14.39
CA GLN A 379 3.64 -23.26 -14.89
C GLN A 379 3.63 -23.68 -16.38
N PRO A 380 2.63 -24.49 -16.78
CA PRO A 380 2.43 -24.82 -18.18
C PRO A 380 2.29 -23.54 -19.04
N GLY A 381 2.89 -23.54 -20.23
CA GLY A 381 2.84 -22.39 -21.14
C GLY A 381 3.93 -21.34 -20.93
N ILE A 382 4.75 -21.45 -19.88
CA ILE A 382 5.93 -20.58 -19.74
C ILE A 382 7.06 -21.15 -20.59
N SER A 383 7.42 -20.42 -21.65
CA SER A 383 8.51 -20.74 -22.57
C SER A 383 9.21 -19.46 -23.02
N SER A 384 10.28 -19.59 -23.82
CA SER A 384 10.99 -18.45 -24.42
C SER A 384 10.13 -17.68 -25.44
N HIS A 385 9.10 -18.32 -25.98
CA HIS A 385 8.21 -17.73 -26.98
C HIS A 385 6.76 -17.84 -26.54
N CYS A 386 5.96 -16.87 -26.94
CA CYS A 386 4.56 -16.77 -26.62
C CYS A 386 3.72 -17.83 -27.36
N SER A 387 2.87 -18.56 -26.66
CA SER A 387 1.97 -19.56 -27.24
C SER A 387 0.88 -18.98 -28.14
N PHE A 388 0.59 -17.68 -28.05
CA PHE A 388 -0.44 -17.01 -28.84
C PHE A 388 0.08 -16.39 -30.13
N CYS A 389 1.28 -15.81 -30.11
CA CYS A 389 1.80 -15.04 -31.24
C CYS A 389 3.27 -15.33 -31.59
N GLU A 390 3.93 -16.26 -30.88
CA GLU A 390 5.31 -16.73 -31.13
C GLU A 390 6.41 -15.66 -30.94
N TYR A 391 6.07 -14.46 -30.47
CA TYR A 391 7.07 -13.46 -30.12
C TYR A 391 7.80 -13.85 -28.84
N THR A 392 8.99 -13.27 -28.64
CA THR A 392 9.83 -13.53 -27.47
C THR A 392 9.15 -13.08 -26.18
N ASN A 393 9.20 -13.93 -25.18
CA ASN A 393 8.82 -13.62 -23.82
C ASN A 393 10.00 -13.01 -23.03
N HIS A 394 9.70 -12.03 -22.19
CA HIS A 394 10.64 -11.44 -21.24
C HIS A 394 10.20 -11.69 -19.82
N MET A 395 11.15 -11.74 -18.89
CA MET A 395 10.90 -11.96 -17.47
C MET A 395 11.16 -10.68 -16.67
N TRP A 396 10.26 -10.39 -15.72
CA TRP A 396 10.23 -9.21 -14.89
C TRP A 396 10.08 -9.59 -13.40
N GLY A 397 10.37 -8.68 -12.50
CA GLY A 397 10.37 -8.93 -11.06
C GLY A 397 11.76 -9.35 -10.56
N PRO A 398 11.87 -10.16 -9.47
CA PRO A 398 10.77 -10.65 -8.63
C PRO A 398 10.05 -9.54 -7.85
N MET A 399 8.76 -9.75 -7.59
CA MET A 399 7.91 -8.79 -6.90
C MET A 399 6.87 -9.48 -6.01
N TRP A 400 6.10 -8.71 -5.26
CA TRP A 400 5.02 -9.20 -4.41
C TRP A 400 3.83 -9.68 -5.24
N GLY A 401 3.43 -10.93 -5.06
CA GLY A 401 2.28 -11.55 -5.72
C GLY A 401 1.00 -11.58 -4.87
N GLY A 402 1.09 -11.21 -3.59
CA GLY A 402 -0.05 -11.21 -2.70
C GLY A 402 -0.97 -9.98 -2.84
N PRO A 403 -2.02 -9.90 -2.01
CA PRO A 403 -2.97 -8.79 -2.01
C PRO A 403 -2.29 -7.42 -1.78
N LEU A 404 -2.83 -6.38 -2.41
CA LEU A 404 -2.38 -4.99 -2.27
C LEU A 404 -3.25 -4.19 -1.28
N HIS A 405 -4.44 -4.68 -0.96
CA HIS A 405 -5.45 -3.99 -0.15
C HIS A 405 -6.09 -4.93 0.86
N ASN A 406 -6.72 -4.33 1.90
CA ASN A 406 -7.54 -5.01 2.88
C ASN A 406 -8.92 -4.32 2.95
N LYS A 407 -10.00 -5.03 2.63
CA LYS A 407 -11.36 -4.49 2.56
C LYS A 407 -11.79 -3.84 3.88
N LYS A 408 -11.54 -4.51 5.01
CA LYS A 408 -11.91 -4.01 6.35
C LYS A 408 -11.23 -2.67 6.66
N PHE A 409 -9.97 -2.51 6.26
CA PHE A 409 -9.23 -1.27 6.47
C PHE A 409 -9.79 -0.13 5.59
N ILE A 410 -10.06 -0.41 4.31
CA ILE A 410 -10.66 0.57 3.40
C ILE A 410 -12.06 0.97 3.87
N ASP A 411 -12.90 0.01 4.27
CA ASP A 411 -14.26 0.29 4.76
C ASP A 411 -14.25 1.17 6.01
N ARG A 412 -13.28 0.96 6.90
CA ARG A 412 -13.10 1.83 8.07
C ARG A 412 -12.76 3.26 7.66
N ILE A 413 -11.88 3.47 6.68
CA ILE A 413 -11.56 4.81 6.19
C ILE A 413 -12.78 5.44 5.50
N LEU A 414 -13.50 4.68 4.67
CA LEU A 414 -14.71 5.18 4.01
C LEU A 414 -15.79 5.60 5.02
N LYS A 415 -15.96 4.85 6.11
CA LYS A 415 -16.86 5.24 7.21
C LYS A 415 -16.44 6.58 7.82
N LEU A 416 -15.14 6.81 8.06
CA LEU A 416 -14.66 8.11 8.54
C LEU A 416 -14.90 9.23 7.52
N VAL A 417 -14.78 8.94 6.22
CA VAL A 417 -15.13 9.91 5.17
C VAL A 417 -16.61 10.24 5.19
N ASP A 418 -17.50 9.24 5.41
CA ASP A 418 -18.95 9.47 5.55
C ASP A 418 -19.26 10.37 6.75
N GLU A 419 -18.60 10.12 7.89
CA GLU A 419 -18.74 10.91 9.12
C GLU A 419 -18.30 12.37 8.90
N GLU A 420 -17.18 12.60 8.19
CA GLU A 420 -16.69 13.94 7.89
C GLU A 420 -17.57 14.70 6.87
N GLU A 421 -18.09 14.01 5.85
CA GLU A 421 -19.00 14.62 4.87
C GLU A 421 -20.41 14.92 5.44
N ALA A 422 -20.84 14.17 6.45
CA ALA A 422 -22.09 14.41 7.15
C ALA A 422 -22.06 15.67 8.07
N ARG A 423 -20.90 16.23 8.36
CA ARG A 423 -20.75 17.51 9.05
C ARG A 423 -21.29 18.63 8.15
N LYS A 424 -22.38 19.27 8.60
CA LYS A 424 -23.30 20.07 7.76
C LYS A 424 -22.76 21.38 7.18
N ALA A 425 -21.62 21.88 7.61
CA ALA A 425 -21.09 23.15 7.09
C ALA A 425 -19.89 22.88 6.15
N PRO A 426 -19.95 23.36 4.88
CA PRO A 426 -18.85 23.16 3.93
C PRO A 426 -17.50 23.72 4.39
N ASN A 427 -17.52 24.69 5.31
CA ASN A 427 -16.32 25.32 5.88
C ASN A 427 -15.83 24.62 7.18
N GLU A 428 -16.51 23.60 7.67
CA GLU A 428 -16.17 22.88 8.88
C GLU A 428 -15.45 21.55 8.61
N THR A 429 -15.30 21.15 7.34
CA THR A 429 -14.58 19.92 6.99
C THR A 429 -13.09 20.11 7.21
N THR A 430 -12.52 19.26 8.05
CA THR A 430 -11.08 19.25 8.33
C THR A 430 -10.23 18.84 7.12
N TYR A 431 -10.82 18.10 6.17
CA TYR A 431 -10.10 17.50 5.04
C TYR A 431 -10.54 18.11 3.72
N GLY A 432 -9.62 18.77 3.02
CA GLY A 432 -9.90 19.46 1.75
C GLY A 432 -10.09 18.54 0.54
N THR A 433 -9.71 17.24 0.64
CA THR A 433 -9.67 16.32 -0.51
C THR A 433 -10.57 15.09 -0.35
N LEU A 434 -11.61 15.15 0.50
CA LEU A 434 -12.49 14.00 0.82
C LEU A 434 -13.08 13.34 -0.42
N LYS A 435 -13.55 14.10 -1.40
CA LYS A 435 -14.11 13.56 -2.66
C LYS A 435 -13.10 12.68 -3.39
N ARG A 436 -11.83 13.08 -3.42
CA ARG A 436 -10.76 12.32 -4.04
C ARG A 436 -10.42 11.08 -3.21
N VAL A 437 -10.38 11.21 -1.87
CA VAL A 437 -10.18 10.08 -0.96
C VAL A 437 -11.27 9.03 -1.18
N ARG A 438 -12.55 9.43 -1.17
CA ARG A 438 -13.68 8.56 -1.45
C ARG A 438 -13.53 7.85 -2.80
N GLY A 439 -13.27 8.60 -3.86
CA GLY A 439 -13.16 8.06 -5.21
C GLY A 439 -12.05 7.00 -5.33
N MET A 440 -10.85 7.32 -4.87
CA MET A 440 -9.70 6.41 -4.92
C MET A 440 -9.90 5.16 -4.07
N LEU A 441 -10.45 5.29 -2.86
CA LEU A 441 -10.73 4.16 -1.98
C LEU A 441 -11.84 3.27 -2.50
N THR A 442 -12.89 3.86 -3.08
CA THR A 442 -13.96 3.09 -3.74
C THR A 442 -13.40 2.25 -4.88
N MET A 443 -12.49 2.81 -5.68
CA MET A 443 -11.84 2.04 -6.76
C MET A 443 -10.95 0.93 -6.19
N ALA A 444 -10.09 1.23 -5.22
CA ALA A 444 -9.23 0.23 -4.59
C ALA A 444 -10.02 -0.92 -3.92
N LYS A 445 -11.17 -0.60 -3.30
CA LYS A 445 -12.08 -1.60 -2.73
C LYS A 445 -12.65 -2.52 -3.82
N ASN A 446 -13.06 -1.97 -4.95
CA ASN A 446 -13.63 -2.76 -6.05
C ASN A 446 -12.59 -3.61 -6.79
N GLU A 447 -11.30 -3.31 -6.69
CA GLU A 447 -10.24 -4.19 -7.21
C GLU A 447 -10.15 -5.53 -6.45
N LEU A 448 -10.69 -5.60 -5.22
CA LEU A 448 -10.73 -6.82 -4.40
C LEU A 448 -11.90 -7.76 -4.72
N GLY A 449 -12.84 -7.33 -5.58
CA GLY A 449 -14.10 -8.05 -5.80
C GLY A 449 -15.07 -7.98 -4.60
N ASP A 450 -16.29 -8.46 -4.79
CA ASP A 450 -17.27 -8.58 -3.70
C ASP A 450 -16.99 -9.84 -2.89
N ALA A 451 -16.22 -9.73 -1.83
CA ALA A 451 -15.85 -10.83 -0.94
C ALA A 451 -17.05 -11.44 -0.15
N GLU A 452 -18.26 -10.92 -0.31
CA GLU A 452 -19.47 -11.49 0.29
C GLU A 452 -20.12 -12.58 -0.56
N SER A 453 -19.86 -12.60 -1.86
CA SER A 453 -20.25 -13.66 -2.76
C SER A 453 -19.06 -14.58 -2.99
N SER A 454 -18.87 -15.56 -2.12
CA SER A 454 -18.12 -16.82 -2.35
C SER A 454 -16.87 -16.75 -3.23
N GLU A 455 -15.81 -17.43 -2.85
CA GLU A 455 -14.87 -18.19 -3.72
C GLU A 455 -14.46 -17.60 -5.09
N SER A 456 -14.91 -16.41 -5.53
CA SER A 456 -14.49 -15.83 -6.79
C SER A 456 -13.12 -15.16 -6.64
N ASP A 457 -12.17 -15.74 -7.33
CA ASP A 457 -10.74 -15.46 -7.36
C ASP A 457 -10.34 -14.09 -7.96
N ILE A 458 -11.18 -13.03 -7.89
CA ILE A 458 -10.73 -11.67 -8.27
C ILE A 458 -9.59 -11.21 -7.37
N HIS A 459 -9.52 -11.73 -6.15
CA HIS A 459 -8.40 -11.48 -5.25
C HIS A 459 -7.04 -11.80 -5.84
N ASP A 460 -6.98 -12.69 -6.83
CA ASP A 460 -5.76 -13.13 -7.50
C ASP A 460 -5.54 -12.48 -8.87
N SER A 461 -6.49 -11.65 -9.37
CA SER A 461 -6.28 -10.97 -10.65
C SER A 461 -5.20 -9.89 -10.52
N GLN A 462 -4.03 -10.25 -11.00
CA GLN A 462 -2.87 -9.39 -11.01
C GLN A 462 -2.76 -8.75 -12.37
N PHE A 463 -2.34 -7.49 -12.37
CA PHE A 463 -2.06 -6.71 -13.56
C PHE A 463 -3.28 -6.45 -14.45
N TYR A 464 -3.70 -5.20 -14.45
CA TYR A 464 -4.74 -4.73 -15.35
C TYR A 464 -4.22 -4.58 -16.79
N PHE A 465 -5.16 -4.53 -17.73
CA PHE A 465 -4.88 -4.24 -19.14
C PHE A 465 -5.85 -3.18 -19.68
N ALA A 466 -5.47 -2.50 -20.76
CA ALA A 466 -6.33 -1.55 -21.45
C ALA A 466 -6.95 -2.18 -22.70
N THR A 467 -8.24 -1.91 -22.97
CA THR A 467 -8.89 -2.37 -24.21
C THR A 467 -8.21 -1.82 -25.47
N THR A 468 -7.57 -0.66 -25.37
CA THR A 468 -6.76 -0.07 -26.43
C THR A 468 -5.51 -0.90 -26.75
N THR A 469 -4.98 -1.67 -25.81
CA THR A 469 -3.87 -2.60 -26.08
C THR A 469 -4.34 -3.78 -26.92
N ILE A 470 -5.52 -4.35 -26.62
CA ILE A 470 -6.15 -5.38 -27.46
C ILE A 470 -6.36 -4.86 -28.88
N SER A 471 -6.99 -3.66 -29.01
CA SER A 471 -7.20 -3.00 -30.30
C SER A 471 -5.93 -2.77 -31.09
N ARG A 472 -4.88 -2.27 -30.44
CA ARG A 472 -3.59 -1.98 -31.08
C ARG A 472 -2.90 -3.25 -31.61
N VAL A 473 -2.95 -4.35 -30.82
CA VAL A 473 -2.36 -5.64 -31.22
C VAL A 473 -3.10 -6.26 -32.39
N LEU A 474 -4.44 -6.31 -32.32
CA LEU A 474 -5.28 -6.95 -33.34
C LEU A 474 -5.56 -6.05 -34.55
N LYS A 475 -5.22 -4.74 -34.49
CA LYS A 475 -5.53 -3.74 -35.51
C LYS A 475 -7.03 -3.66 -35.82
N ILE A 476 -7.84 -3.69 -34.77
CA ILE A 476 -9.30 -3.58 -34.80
C ILE A 476 -9.76 -2.26 -34.19
N PRO A 477 -11.00 -1.81 -34.43
CA PRO A 477 -11.60 -0.72 -33.65
C PRO A 477 -11.50 -1.03 -32.14
N ALA A 478 -11.30 -0.01 -31.32
CA ALA A 478 -11.19 -0.22 -29.87
C ALA A 478 -12.53 -0.68 -29.29
N PRO A 479 -12.62 -1.88 -28.67
CA PRO A 479 -13.81 -2.29 -27.94
C PRO A 479 -14.12 -1.26 -26.85
N SER A 480 -15.41 -0.95 -26.68
CA SER A 480 -15.84 -0.16 -25.53
C SER A 480 -15.55 -0.93 -24.23
N LEU A 481 -15.35 -0.23 -23.12
CA LEU A 481 -15.25 -0.90 -21.81
C LEU A 481 -16.51 -1.69 -21.49
N GLU A 482 -17.67 -1.20 -21.90
CA GLU A 482 -18.96 -1.85 -21.68
C GLU A 482 -19.05 -3.17 -22.44
N ASP A 483 -18.78 -3.16 -23.74
CA ASP A 483 -18.79 -4.39 -24.57
C ASP A 483 -17.80 -5.42 -24.03
N PHE A 484 -16.57 -4.99 -23.69
CA PHE A 484 -15.54 -5.92 -23.22
C PHE A 484 -15.92 -6.55 -21.86
N CYS A 485 -16.44 -5.74 -20.92
CA CYS A 485 -16.89 -6.24 -19.62
C CYS A 485 -18.18 -7.07 -19.74
N ALA A 486 -19.06 -6.75 -20.72
CA ALA A 486 -20.22 -7.60 -21.03
C ALA A 486 -19.78 -8.98 -21.50
N ALA A 487 -18.82 -9.02 -22.43
CA ALA A 487 -18.28 -10.30 -22.91
C ALA A 487 -17.64 -11.12 -21.78
N LEU A 488 -16.87 -10.49 -20.88
CA LEU A 488 -16.32 -11.19 -19.71
C LEU A 488 -17.43 -11.76 -18.83
N GLY A 489 -18.44 -10.96 -18.47
CA GLY A 489 -19.55 -11.41 -17.61
C GLY A 489 -20.40 -12.52 -18.24
N ASN A 490 -20.68 -12.44 -19.56
CA ASN A 490 -21.42 -13.47 -20.28
C ASN A 490 -20.64 -14.79 -20.38
N LEU A 491 -19.30 -14.73 -20.38
CA LEU A 491 -18.44 -15.90 -20.28
C LEU A 491 -18.21 -16.38 -18.83
N GLY A 492 -18.81 -15.74 -17.82
CA GLY A 492 -18.72 -16.14 -16.42
C GLY A 492 -17.50 -15.61 -15.67
N TYR A 493 -16.84 -14.59 -16.21
CA TYR A 493 -15.70 -13.93 -15.57
C TYR A 493 -16.09 -12.59 -14.97
N ASP A 494 -15.40 -12.23 -13.88
CA ASP A 494 -15.56 -10.94 -13.23
C ASP A 494 -14.67 -9.88 -13.86
N ALA A 495 -15.08 -8.62 -13.72
CA ALA A 495 -14.28 -7.48 -14.13
C ALA A 495 -14.48 -6.28 -13.21
N SER A 496 -13.41 -5.56 -12.97
CA SER A 496 -13.44 -4.26 -12.28
C SER A 496 -12.51 -3.26 -12.96
N LEU A 497 -12.62 -1.99 -12.54
CA LEU A 497 -11.67 -0.96 -12.91
C LEU A 497 -10.55 -0.88 -11.86
N THR A 498 -9.42 -0.27 -12.22
CA THR A 498 -8.31 -0.02 -11.30
C THR A 498 -8.20 1.46 -10.92
N HIS A 499 -7.73 1.73 -9.70
CA HIS A 499 -7.40 3.09 -9.27
C HIS A 499 -6.16 3.65 -9.99
N ALA A 500 -5.24 2.77 -10.41
CA ALA A 500 -3.91 3.16 -10.90
C ALA A 500 -3.91 3.67 -12.35
N ALA A 501 -4.89 3.26 -13.18
CA ALA A 501 -4.96 3.66 -14.58
C ALA A 501 -6.41 3.85 -15.04
N SER A 502 -6.65 4.89 -15.88
CA SER A 502 -7.96 5.10 -16.49
C SER A 502 -8.22 4.08 -17.59
N ASN A 503 -9.50 3.73 -17.80
CA ASN A 503 -9.93 2.84 -18.89
C ASN A 503 -9.20 1.49 -18.95
N SER A 504 -8.82 0.98 -17.78
CA SER A 504 -8.13 -0.30 -17.62
C SER A 504 -8.96 -1.27 -16.79
N ILE A 505 -8.91 -2.54 -17.18
CA ILE A 505 -9.73 -3.61 -16.62
C ILE A 505 -8.84 -4.56 -15.82
N LYS A 506 -9.30 -4.94 -14.63
CA LYS A 506 -8.86 -6.13 -13.89
C LYS A 506 -9.89 -7.22 -14.06
N THR A 507 -9.45 -8.47 -14.23
CA THR A 507 -10.33 -9.62 -14.40
C THR A 507 -9.61 -10.91 -13.98
N ASN A 508 -10.37 -11.91 -13.56
CA ASN A 508 -9.89 -13.27 -13.33
C ASN A 508 -9.81 -14.12 -14.62
N ALA A 509 -10.17 -13.56 -15.78
CA ALA A 509 -10.06 -14.22 -17.07
C ALA A 509 -8.60 -14.35 -17.51
N SER A 510 -8.24 -15.53 -18.05
CA SER A 510 -6.92 -15.76 -18.64
C SER A 510 -6.73 -15.01 -19.96
N TRP A 511 -5.48 -14.83 -20.39
CA TRP A 511 -5.18 -14.21 -21.69
C TRP A 511 -5.76 -14.99 -22.88
N ASN A 512 -5.99 -16.29 -22.75
CA ASN A 512 -6.68 -17.07 -23.77
C ASN A 512 -8.12 -16.56 -23.99
N VAL A 513 -8.83 -16.31 -22.88
CA VAL A 513 -10.19 -15.74 -22.91
C VAL A 513 -10.19 -14.31 -23.47
N LEU A 514 -9.21 -13.49 -23.05
CA LEU A 514 -9.10 -12.11 -23.55
C LEU A 514 -8.88 -12.08 -25.06
N TRP A 515 -8.04 -12.97 -25.59
CA TRP A 515 -7.83 -13.11 -27.05
C TRP A 515 -9.03 -13.70 -27.75
N TYR A 516 -9.74 -14.64 -27.12
CA TYR A 516 -11.01 -15.14 -27.66
C TYR A 516 -12.01 -14.00 -27.83
N ILE A 517 -12.22 -13.18 -26.80
CA ILE A 517 -13.10 -11.98 -26.88
C ILE A 517 -12.62 -11.05 -27.99
N GLY A 518 -11.32 -10.82 -28.12
CA GLY A 518 -10.72 -10.03 -29.19
C GLY A 518 -11.03 -10.57 -30.59
N GLN A 519 -10.96 -11.90 -30.79
CA GLN A 519 -11.35 -12.56 -32.05
C GLN A 519 -12.85 -12.39 -32.35
N GLN A 520 -13.72 -12.57 -31.33
CA GLN A 520 -15.16 -12.39 -31.53
C GLN A 520 -15.50 -10.92 -31.86
N PHE A 521 -14.80 -9.96 -31.22
CA PHE A 521 -14.96 -8.56 -31.56
C PHE A 521 -14.50 -8.23 -32.99
N ALA A 522 -13.39 -8.82 -33.44
CA ALA A 522 -12.91 -8.70 -34.82
C ALA A 522 -13.94 -9.24 -35.82
N LYS A 523 -14.58 -10.39 -35.54
CA LYS A 523 -15.66 -10.97 -36.34
C LYS A 523 -16.87 -10.03 -36.39
N ARG A 524 -17.32 -9.50 -35.24
CA ARG A 524 -18.42 -8.52 -35.14
C ARG A 524 -18.14 -7.26 -35.98
N ALA A 525 -16.88 -6.80 -35.96
CA ALA A 525 -16.42 -5.63 -36.72
C ALA A 525 -16.08 -5.95 -38.20
N ALA A 526 -16.31 -7.16 -38.66
CA ALA A 526 -16.01 -7.63 -40.03
C ALA A 526 -14.56 -7.35 -40.47
N VAL A 527 -13.59 -7.51 -39.56
CA VAL A 527 -12.18 -7.30 -39.84
C VAL A 527 -11.61 -8.52 -40.54
N ASP A 528 -11.05 -8.33 -41.73
CA ASP A 528 -10.34 -9.37 -42.47
C ASP A 528 -8.90 -9.52 -41.95
N PRO A 529 -8.52 -10.68 -41.37
CA PRO A 529 -7.17 -10.90 -40.87
C PRO A 529 -6.11 -10.86 -41.98
N GLN A 530 -6.47 -11.17 -43.23
CA GLN A 530 -5.54 -11.21 -44.36
C GLN A 530 -4.96 -9.82 -44.73
N ARG A 531 -5.54 -8.75 -44.21
CA ARG A 531 -4.98 -7.40 -44.35
C ARG A 531 -3.74 -7.17 -43.48
N LEU A 532 -3.46 -8.07 -42.55
CA LEU A 532 -2.28 -8.00 -41.69
C LEU A 532 -1.15 -8.84 -42.25
N SER A 533 0.09 -8.38 -42.02
CA SER A 533 1.25 -9.22 -42.31
C SER A 533 1.26 -10.48 -41.44
N HIS A 534 1.55 -11.62 -42.01
CA HIS A 534 1.62 -12.93 -41.36
C HIS A 534 2.61 -12.97 -40.18
N THR A 535 3.58 -12.06 -40.16
CA THR A 535 4.56 -11.97 -39.08
C THR A 535 4.04 -11.22 -37.84
N THR A 536 2.93 -10.50 -37.95
CA THR A 536 2.41 -9.69 -36.83
C THR A 536 1.71 -10.54 -35.77
N ALA A 537 1.81 -10.11 -34.51
CA ALA A 537 1.10 -10.74 -33.40
C ALA A 537 -0.43 -10.75 -33.61
N GLY A 538 -0.97 -9.69 -34.21
CA GLY A 538 -2.41 -9.58 -34.51
C GLY A 538 -2.87 -10.62 -35.50
N TYR A 539 -2.13 -10.83 -36.62
CA TYR A 539 -2.44 -11.89 -37.59
C TYR A 539 -2.46 -13.27 -36.93
N LYS A 540 -1.37 -13.61 -36.21
CA LYS A 540 -1.23 -14.91 -35.55
C LYS A 540 -2.35 -15.18 -34.56
N ILE A 541 -2.76 -14.18 -33.79
CA ILE A 541 -3.87 -14.32 -32.83
C ILE A 541 -5.20 -14.46 -33.56
N LEU A 542 -5.50 -13.62 -34.56
CA LEU A 542 -6.78 -13.64 -35.27
C LEU A 542 -7.01 -14.95 -36.05
N THR A 543 -5.93 -15.59 -36.53
CA THR A 543 -5.99 -16.85 -37.24
C THR A 543 -5.75 -18.08 -36.36
N ASN A 544 -5.56 -17.90 -35.05
CA ASN A 544 -5.29 -19.02 -34.15
C ASN A 544 -6.57 -19.81 -33.84
N GLU A 545 -6.66 -21.00 -34.46
CA GLU A 545 -7.82 -21.89 -34.27
C GLU A 545 -7.93 -22.46 -32.86
N THR A 546 -6.82 -22.62 -32.13
CA THR A 546 -6.85 -23.11 -30.76
C THR A 546 -7.58 -22.11 -29.86
N ILE A 547 -7.34 -20.79 -30.04
CA ILE A 547 -8.08 -19.75 -29.35
C ILE A 547 -9.55 -19.76 -29.78
N ALA A 548 -9.80 -19.84 -31.11
CA ALA A 548 -11.16 -19.80 -31.65
C ALA A 548 -12.04 -20.97 -31.17
N LYS A 549 -11.45 -22.14 -30.97
CA LYS A 549 -12.12 -23.37 -30.50
C LYS A 549 -12.09 -23.53 -28.98
N SER A 550 -11.46 -22.62 -28.24
CA SER A 550 -11.29 -22.74 -26.77
C SER A 550 -12.60 -22.60 -25.98
N ILE A 551 -13.60 -21.95 -26.55
CA ILE A 551 -14.91 -21.71 -25.91
C ILE A 551 -16.01 -22.03 -26.94
N ASP A 552 -16.92 -22.93 -26.57
CA ASP A 552 -18.17 -23.13 -27.30
C ASP A 552 -19.19 -22.07 -26.86
N LEU A 553 -19.23 -20.96 -27.60
CA LEU A 553 -20.07 -19.82 -27.25
C LEU A 553 -21.56 -20.16 -27.25
N ARG A 554 -22.02 -21.08 -28.14
CA ARG A 554 -23.42 -21.51 -28.21
C ARG A 554 -23.80 -22.31 -26.97
N ALA A 555 -22.94 -23.21 -26.54
CA ALA A 555 -23.14 -23.98 -25.30
C ALA A 555 -23.17 -23.06 -24.07
N VAL A 556 -22.27 -22.09 -23.96
CA VAL A 556 -22.27 -21.10 -22.89
C VAL A 556 -23.53 -20.26 -22.88
N MET A 557 -23.99 -19.78 -24.05
CA MET A 557 -25.23 -19.02 -24.18
C MET A 557 -26.45 -19.87 -23.75
N LYS A 558 -26.50 -21.13 -24.19
CA LYS A 558 -27.58 -22.07 -23.81
C LYS A 558 -27.67 -22.22 -22.30
N GLU A 559 -26.54 -22.47 -21.64
CA GLU A 559 -26.47 -22.61 -20.18
C GLU A 559 -26.90 -21.32 -19.46
N LYS A 560 -26.34 -20.18 -19.85
CA LYS A 560 -26.62 -18.89 -19.19
C LYS A 560 -28.05 -18.40 -19.34
N LEU A 561 -28.72 -18.72 -20.47
CA LEU A 561 -30.09 -18.34 -20.77
C LEU A 561 -31.09 -19.45 -20.45
N ALA A 562 -30.65 -20.60 -19.95
CA ALA A 562 -31.46 -21.82 -19.69
C ALA A 562 -32.32 -22.22 -20.91
N LEU A 563 -31.73 -22.17 -22.13
CA LEU A 563 -32.42 -22.52 -23.37
C LEU A 563 -32.49 -24.04 -23.56
N THR A 564 -33.54 -24.50 -24.25
CA THR A 564 -33.59 -25.87 -24.75
C THR A 564 -32.57 -26.12 -25.88
N ASP A 565 -32.34 -27.37 -26.25
CA ASP A 565 -31.44 -27.69 -27.39
C ASP A 565 -31.98 -27.12 -28.69
N ASP A 566 -33.29 -27.18 -28.92
CA ASP A 566 -33.96 -26.67 -30.12
C ASP A 566 -33.90 -25.15 -30.17
N ASP A 567 -34.14 -24.45 -29.04
CA ASP A 567 -34.03 -22.98 -28.98
C ASP A 567 -32.60 -22.51 -29.24
N ALA A 568 -31.62 -23.20 -28.69
CA ALA A 568 -30.21 -22.86 -28.89
C ALA A 568 -29.77 -23.15 -30.36
N ALA A 569 -30.28 -24.23 -30.97
CA ALA A 569 -30.01 -24.58 -32.36
C ALA A 569 -30.66 -23.59 -33.35
N ALA A 570 -31.84 -23.05 -32.99
CA ALA A 570 -32.54 -22.04 -33.81
C ALA A 570 -31.83 -20.67 -33.88
N LYS A 571 -30.89 -20.36 -32.94
CA LYS A 571 -30.13 -19.11 -32.96
C LYS A 571 -29.11 -19.13 -34.09
N THR A 572 -29.02 -18.05 -34.85
CA THR A 572 -27.95 -17.90 -35.87
C THR A 572 -26.61 -17.61 -35.20
N ASP A 573 -25.51 -17.84 -35.92
CA ASP A 573 -24.16 -17.49 -35.40
C ASP A 573 -24.03 -15.98 -35.12
N LYS A 574 -24.78 -15.15 -35.84
CA LYS A 574 -24.87 -13.71 -35.58
C LYS A 574 -25.55 -13.42 -34.24
N ASP A 575 -26.67 -14.12 -33.94
CA ASP A 575 -27.38 -13.94 -32.65
C ASP A 575 -26.50 -14.34 -31.47
N VAL A 576 -25.78 -15.45 -31.61
CA VAL A 576 -24.84 -15.94 -30.61
C VAL A 576 -23.69 -14.96 -30.39
N LEU A 577 -23.17 -14.38 -31.48
CA LEU A 577 -22.10 -13.37 -31.41
C LEU A 577 -22.59 -12.07 -30.75
N GLU A 578 -23.77 -11.57 -31.12
CA GLU A 578 -24.33 -10.35 -30.52
C GLU A 578 -24.66 -10.55 -29.03
N TRP A 579 -25.16 -11.73 -28.64
CA TRP A 579 -25.41 -12.06 -27.25
C TRP A 579 -24.16 -11.91 -26.37
N LEU A 580 -22.98 -12.28 -26.87
CA LEU A 580 -21.73 -12.16 -26.11
C LEU A 580 -21.52 -10.74 -25.57
N PHE A 581 -21.95 -9.73 -26.31
CA PHE A 581 -21.75 -8.31 -26.00
C PHE A 581 -22.98 -7.64 -25.39
N THR A 582 -24.03 -8.40 -25.03
CA THR A 582 -25.20 -7.82 -24.36
C THR A 582 -24.86 -7.42 -22.92
N PRO A 583 -25.33 -6.26 -22.46
CA PRO A 583 -25.09 -5.80 -21.09
C PRO A 583 -25.55 -6.81 -20.03
N ASN A 584 -24.78 -6.94 -18.95
CA ASN A 584 -25.03 -7.83 -17.82
C ASN A 584 -24.64 -7.20 -16.48
N ALA A 585 -24.71 -7.94 -15.38
CA ALA A 585 -24.39 -7.43 -14.04
C ALA A 585 -22.94 -6.87 -13.96
N VAL A 586 -21.96 -7.54 -14.59
CA VAL A 586 -20.55 -7.12 -14.58
C VAL A 586 -20.37 -5.81 -15.34
N SER A 587 -20.88 -5.70 -16.57
CA SER A 587 -20.79 -4.46 -17.34
C SER A 587 -21.53 -3.30 -16.67
N ASN A 588 -22.71 -3.55 -16.07
CA ASN A 588 -23.47 -2.56 -15.32
C ASN A 588 -22.72 -2.07 -14.08
N HIS A 589 -22.05 -2.97 -13.36
CA HIS A 589 -21.19 -2.60 -12.23
C HIS A 589 -20.04 -1.69 -12.66
N VAL A 590 -19.32 -2.05 -13.72
CA VAL A 590 -18.25 -1.21 -14.29
C VAL A 590 -18.78 0.16 -14.74
N GLN A 591 -19.98 0.23 -15.33
CA GLN A 591 -20.60 1.51 -15.69
C GLN A 591 -20.94 2.37 -14.46
N LYS A 592 -21.43 1.76 -13.36
CA LYS A 592 -21.62 2.48 -12.09
C LYS A 592 -20.30 3.07 -11.58
N LEU A 593 -19.21 2.30 -11.61
CA LEU A 593 -17.89 2.78 -11.20
C LEU A 593 -17.39 3.95 -12.07
N ARG A 594 -17.66 3.93 -13.37
CA ARG A 594 -17.31 5.04 -14.28
C ARG A 594 -18.10 6.32 -14.00
N ARG A 595 -19.38 6.20 -13.59
CA ARG A 595 -20.24 7.34 -13.25
C ARG A 595 -19.86 8.01 -11.94
N ILE A 596 -19.19 7.29 -11.03
CA ILE A 596 -18.55 7.92 -9.88
C ILE A 596 -17.51 8.88 -10.43
N LYS A 597 -17.74 10.19 -10.28
CA LYS A 597 -16.75 11.22 -10.65
C LYS A 597 -15.55 11.07 -9.72
N ILE A 598 -14.68 10.14 -10.08
CA ILE A 598 -13.44 9.94 -9.34
C ILE A 598 -12.52 11.06 -9.76
N VAL A 599 -12.28 11.96 -8.84
CA VAL A 599 -11.24 12.95 -8.98
C VAL A 599 -9.91 12.21 -8.81
N ARG A 600 -9.40 11.61 -9.88
CA ARG A 600 -8.10 10.91 -9.88
C ARG A 600 -6.94 11.88 -9.90
N TYR A 601 -7.13 13.02 -10.54
CA TYR A 601 -6.15 14.09 -10.67
C TYR A 601 -6.60 15.30 -9.86
N GLN A 602 -5.67 16.15 -9.51
CA GLN A 602 -5.99 17.42 -8.85
C GLN A 602 -6.95 18.22 -9.73
N GLU A 603 -8.07 18.68 -9.17
CA GLU A 603 -8.95 19.61 -9.85
C GLU A 603 -8.19 20.92 -10.08
N ASN A 604 -8.20 21.41 -11.33
CA ASN A 604 -7.54 22.66 -11.73
C ASN A 604 -6.05 22.72 -11.32
N PRO A 605 -5.17 21.85 -11.86
CA PRO A 605 -3.75 21.90 -11.55
C PRO A 605 -3.17 23.26 -11.96
N THR A 606 -2.47 23.91 -11.05
CA THR A 606 -1.76 25.16 -11.34
C THR A 606 -0.56 24.91 -12.27
N LYS A 607 -0.11 25.94 -12.98
CA LYS A 607 1.13 25.86 -13.78
C LYS A 607 2.28 25.35 -12.88
N ASN A 608 3.03 24.35 -13.35
CA ASN A 608 4.12 23.69 -12.61
C ASN A 608 3.66 22.88 -11.36
N TRP A 609 2.49 22.28 -11.39
CA TRP A 609 1.98 21.46 -10.30
C TRP A 609 2.69 20.11 -10.13
N GLY A 610 3.47 19.67 -11.11
CA GLY A 610 4.24 18.43 -11.08
C GLY A 610 5.22 18.29 -9.91
N PRO A 611 5.99 17.19 -9.83
CA PRO A 611 6.94 16.97 -8.75
C PRO A 611 7.96 18.10 -8.70
N LYS A 612 8.09 18.75 -7.54
CA LYS A 612 9.09 19.80 -7.33
C LYS A 612 10.47 19.17 -7.10
N ALA A 613 11.52 19.84 -7.60
CA ALA A 613 12.88 19.45 -7.29
C ALA A 613 13.14 19.56 -5.77
N ARG A 614 14.07 18.73 -5.26
CA ARG A 614 14.53 18.83 -3.88
C ARG A 614 15.03 20.26 -3.62
N PRO A 615 14.67 20.92 -2.51
CA PRO A 615 15.26 22.18 -2.12
C PRO A 615 16.78 22.03 -2.03
N LYS A 616 17.51 23.01 -2.57
CA LYS A 616 18.99 23.03 -2.50
C LYS A 616 19.44 23.43 -1.10
#